data_aa70827b57378f4d919855955759800b
#
_entry.id   aa70827b57378f4d919855955759800b
#
_cell.length_a   1.000
_cell.length_b   1.000
_cell.length_c   1.000
_cell.angle_alpha   90.00
_cell.angle_beta   90.00
_cell.angle_gamma   90.00
#
_symmetry.space_group_name_H-M   'P 1'
#
loop_
_entity.id
_entity.type
_entity.pdbx_description
1 polymer ?
#
loop_
_entity_poly.entity_id
_entity_poly.type
_entity_poly.pdbx_seq_one_letter_code
_entity_poly.pdbx_strand_id
1 'polypeptide(L)'
;MAAAVSGPVDRVQLGATVSARPDFPGLNRIGAKIARGLADALATAGGSVSVGGGDIRTLTFAEWKAELQPAVAVARYRDRIIKGGLLLSVPSKIVASLVDIFYGGSGSIDPARLSFGAAEQRLFDRFSGKAVESMAAAWAEVDQLAPVFVSSTFAADDVAFGKSEDLVVIQKFATADREAGEGCIEIVYPLAALRSIPGLQAAVDVAPEESDPAWRLRLLDAVMQSRLPVRTVIARPVVTLSRLLSLAPGDFIPVTLPPRVPVTVAGRLLAHGTIGEANGRAAIKIDKLEQGAHFDD
;
A
#
# COMPACT_ATOMS: atom_id res chain seq x y z
N MET A 1 -26.09 3.55 -46.84
CA MET A 1 -24.78 4.25 -46.72
C MET A 1 -24.84 5.10 -45.46
N ALA A 2 -24.24 4.63 -44.42
CA ALA A 2 -24.13 5.40 -43.17
C ALA A 2 -22.61 5.65 -42.96
N ALA A 3 -22.26 6.93 -43.06
CA ALA A 3 -20.90 7.39 -42.87
C ALA A 3 -20.52 7.34 -41.39
N ALA A 4 -19.53 6.59 -41.05
CA ALA A 4 -18.90 6.63 -39.74
C ALA A 4 -18.04 7.90 -39.63
N VAL A 5 -18.44 8.84 -38.78
CA VAL A 5 -17.59 9.97 -38.40
C VAL A 5 -16.62 9.47 -37.33
N SER A 6 -15.43 9.11 -37.77
CA SER A 6 -14.27 8.84 -36.92
C SER A 6 -13.50 10.15 -36.78
N GLY A 7 -13.81 10.92 -35.73
CA GLY A 7 -12.96 12.03 -35.29
C GLY A 7 -11.83 11.51 -34.38
N PRO A 8 -10.61 12.09 -34.44
CA PRO A 8 -9.53 11.69 -33.53
C PRO A 8 -9.92 12.05 -32.10
N VAL A 9 -9.97 11.04 -31.27
CA VAL A 9 -10.06 11.25 -29.81
C VAL A 9 -8.69 11.77 -29.38
N ASP A 10 -8.59 13.08 -29.18
CA ASP A 10 -7.45 13.69 -28.52
C ASP A 10 -7.26 12.96 -27.18
N ARG A 11 -6.20 12.14 -27.13
CA ARG A 11 -5.71 11.60 -25.89
C ARG A 11 -5.22 12.81 -25.08
N VAL A 12 -6.02 13.26 -24.15
CA VAL A 12 -5.53 14.11 -23.07
C VAL A 12 -4.39 13.33 -22.42
N GLN A 13 -3.17 13.64 -22.79
CA GLN A 13 -2.01 13.29 -21.99
C GLN A 13 -2.25 13.99 -20.67
N LEU A 14 -2.73 13.24 -19.68
CA LEU A 14 -2.57 13.61 -18.28
C LEU A 14 -1.07 13.82 -18.13
N GLY A 15 -0.68 15.10 -18.11
CA GLY A 15 0.71 15.51 -17.96
C GLY A 15 1.30 14.73 -16.83
N ALA A 16 2.54 14.29 -17.00
CA ALA A 16 3.30 13.57 -16.01
C ALA A 16 2.96 14.19 -14.65
N THR A 17 2.20 13.47 -13.87
CA THR A 17 1.88 13.82 -12.50
C THR A 17 3.24 14.08 -11.87
N VAL A 18 3.51 15.34 -11.55
CA VAL A 18 4.48 15.65 -10.50
C VAL A 18 3.93 14.86 -9.33
N SER A 19 4.50 13.69 -9.11
CA SER A 19 4.23 12.85 -7.95
C SER A 19 4.67 13.72 -6.79
N ALA A 20 3.74 14.50 -6.24
CA ALA A 20 3.95 15.15 -4.96
C ALA A 20 4.33 13.99 -4.05
N ARG A 21 5.61 13.95 -3.65
CA ARG A 21 6.11 12.94 -2.73
C ARG A 21 5.16 12.99 -1.55
N PRO A 22 4.50 11.88 -1.19
CA PRO A 22 3.57 11.92 -0.08
C PRO A 22 4.35 12.41 1.13
N ASP A 23 3.97 13.56 1.63
CA ASP A 23 4.59 14.17 2.80
C ASP A 23 3.84 13.62 4.04
N PHE A 24 4.60 13.04 4.96
CA PHE A 24 4.11 12.54 6.23
C PHE A 24 4.74 13.33 7.38
N PRO A 25 4.34 14.58 7.62
CA PRO A 25 4.92 15.41 8.66
C PRO A 25 4.77 14.79 10.06
N GLY A 26 3.72 14.00 10.31
CA GLY A 26 3.60 13.21 11.52
C GLY A 26 4.76 12.22 11.67
N LEU A 27 5.14 11.53 10.60
CA LEU A 27 6.26 10.59 10.62
C LEU A 27 7.61 11.31 10.77
N ASN A 28 7.78 12.46 10.12
CA ASN A 28 8.96 13.32 10.32
C ASN A 28 9.08 13.79 11.78
N ARG A 29 7.96 14.20 12.39
CA ARG A 29 7.93 14.67 13.77
C ARG A 29 8.40 13.62 14.77
N ILE A 30 7.99 12.37 14.61
CA ILE A 30 8.40 11.28 15.50
C ILE A 30 9.77 10.69 15.13
N GLY A 31 10.33 11.02 13.97
CA GLY A 31 11.59 10.49 13.45
C GLY A 31 12.75 10.63 14.42
N ALA A 32 12.92 11.80 15.03
CA ALA A 32 13.97 12.03 16.02
C ALA A 32 13.82 11.17 17.29
N LYS A 33 12.59 10.81 17.67
CA LYS A 33 12.33 9.90 18.80
C LYS A 33 12.63 8.47 18.41
N ILE A 34 12.25 8.06 17.21
CA ILE A 34 12.60 6.73 16.68
C ILE A 34 14.12 6.59 16.60
N ALA A 35 14.84 7.59 16.08
CA ALA A 35 16.30 7.57 16.00
C ALA A 35 16.94 7.36 17.38
N ARG A 36 16.48 8.07 18.41
CA ARG A 36 16.96 7.87 19.78
C ARG A 36 16.67 6.46 20.29
N GLY A 37 15.45 5.96 20.07
CA GLY A 37 15.08 4.62 20.48
C GLY A 37 15.90 3.53 19.77
N LEU A 38 16.26 3.73 18.50
CA LEU A 38 17.17 2.85 17.76
C LEU A 38 18.58 2.90 18.35
N ALA A 39 19.09 4.10 18.68
CA ALA A 39 20.40 4.25 19.34
C ALA A 39 20.44 3.56 20.70
N ASP A 40 19.38 3.70 21.52
CA ASP A 40 19.27 3.02 22.82
C ASP A 40 19.20 1.49 22.65
N ALA A 41 18.50 1.00 21.64
CA ALA A 41 18.43 -0.42 21.34
C ALA A 41 19.81 -0.98 20.92
N LEU A 42 20.58 -0.23 20.10
CA LEU A 42 21.94 -0.57 19.71
C LEU A 42 22.90 -0.56 20.91
N ALA A 43 22.80 0.47 21.78
CA ALA A 43 23.60 0.56 22.98
C ALA A 43 23.34 -0.61 23.95
N THR A 44 22.08 -1.07 24.07
CA THR A 44 21.74 -2.24 24.87
C THR A 44 22.34 -3.54 24.30
N ALA A 45 22.59 -3.58 23.01
CA ALA A 45 23.31 -4.69 22.35
C ALA A 45 24.84 -4.55 22.42
N GLY A 46 25.36 -3.49 23.08
CA GLY A 46 26.80 -3.24 23.27
C GLY A 46 27.42 -2.27 22.26
N GLY A 47 26.65 -1.78 21.27
CA GLY A 47 27.14 -0.86 20.26
C GLY A 47 27.20 0.59 20.73
N SER A 48 28.21 1.33 20.30
CA SER A 48 28.30 2.80 20.45
C SER A 48 28.03 3.48 19.12
N VAL A 49 26.79 3.36 18.65
CA VAL A 49 26.39 3.80 17.32
C VAL A 49 25.53 5.07 17.45
N SER A 50 25.93 6.14 16.77
CA SER A 50 25.06 7.30 16.60
C SER A 50 24.01 7.02 15.53
N VAL A 51 22.77 7.37 15.81
CA VAL A 51 21.65 7.22 14.86
C VAL A 51 21.02 8.59 14.63
N GLY A 52 20.96 8.98 13.37
CA GLY A 52 20.37 10.24 12.96
C GLY A 52 19.48 10.10 11.74
N GLY A 53 18.83 11.17 11.36
CA GLY A 53 17.98 11.19 10.18
C GLY A 53 16.53 10.85 10.47
N GLY A 54 15.95 10.04 9.65
CA GLY A 54 14.53 9.77 9.56
C GLY A 54 13.98 10.25 8.22
N ASP A 55 14.88 10.40 7.24
CA ASP A 55 14.53 10.82 5.87
C ASP A 55 13.53 9.85 5.27
N ILE A 56 12.50 10.40 4.62
CA ILE A 56 11.40 9.62 4.08
C ILE A 56 11.51 9.54 2.56
N ARG A 57 11.42 8.34 2.01
CA ARG A 57 11.33 8.07 0.59
C ARG A 57 10.14 7.18 0.29
N THR A 58 9.60 7.30 -0.91
CA THR A 58 8.55 6.41 -1.42
C THR A 58 9.04 5.73 -2.69
N LEU A 59 9.00 4.41 -2.71
CA LEU A 59 9.39 3.55 -3.83
C LEU A 59 8.36 2.44 -3.98
N THR A 60 8.43 1.68 -5.06
CA THR A 60 7.78 0.37 -5.12
C THR A 60 8.54 -0.62 -4.24
N PHE A 61 7.86 -1.67 -3.78
CA PHE A 61 8.52 -2.72 -2.99
C PHE A 61 9.65 -3.40 -3.79
N ALA A 62 9.46 -3.58 -5.10
CA ALA A 62 10.49 -4.15 -5.98
C ALA A 62 11.74 -3.26 -6.06
N GLU A 63 11.57 -1.94 -6.22
CA GLU A 63 12.69 -0.98 -6.26
C GLU A 63 13.44 -0.98 -4.93
N TRP A 64 12.74 -0.91 -3.80
CA TRP A 64 13.38 -0.98 -2.49
C TRP A 64 14.14 -2.31 -2.29
N LYS A 65 13.53 -3.45 -2.65
CA LYS A 65 14.16 -4.76 -2.53
C LYS A 65 15.42 -4.86 -3.37
N ALA A 66 15.45 -4.25 -4.57
CA ALA A 66 16.62 -4.22 -5.45
C ALA A 66 17.79 -3.36 -4.89
N GLU A 67 17.50 -2.41 -3.99
CA GLU A 67 18.54 -1.62 -3.29
C GLU A 67 19.18 -2.39 -2.12
N LEU A 68 18.59 -3.48 -1.65
CA LEU A 68 19.10 -4.25 -0.54
C LEU A 68 20.40 -4.97 -0.92
N GLN A 69 21.34 -5.04 0.04
CA GLN A 69 22.50 -5.91 -0.11
C GLN A 69 22.07 -7.38 -0.03
N PRO A 70 22.75 -8.31 -0.70
CA PRO A 70 22.40 -9.74 -0.68
C PRO A 70 22.25 -10.29 0.74
N ALA A 71 23.18 -9.92 1.64
CA ALA A 71 23.09 -10.23 3.06
C ALA A 71 22.54 -9.03 3.84
N VAL A 72 21.33 -9.14 4.31
CA VAL A 72 20.61 -8.11 5.08
C VAL A 72 19.74 -8.79 6.12
N ALA A 73 19.64 -8.22 7.31
CA ALA A 73 18.72 -8.71 8.32
C ALA A 73 17.41 -7.89 8.27
N VAL A 74 16.30 -8.56 8.02
CA VAL A 74 14.99 -7.92 7.94
C VAL A 74 14.02 -8.63 8.88
N ALA A 75 13.48 -7.89 9.86
CA ALA A 75 12.41 -8.36 10.71
C ALA A 75 11.07 -7.85 10.23
N ARG A 76 10.09 -8.73 10.15
CA ARG A 76 8.72 -8.42 9.80
C ARG A 76 7.84 -8.40 11.04
N TYR A 77 7.06 -7.36 11.17
CA TYR A 77 6.08 -7.18 12.24
C TYR A 77 4.70 -6.97 11.65
N ARG A 78 3.69 -7.49 12.32
CA ARG A 78 2.28 -7.24 12.02
C ARG A 78 1.72 -6.30 13.07
N ASP A 79 0.92 -5.35 12.64
CA ASP A 79 0.23 -4.40 13.51
C ASP A 79 -1.24 -4.25 13.07
N ARG A 80 -2.10 -3.83 14.00
CA ARG A 80 -3.53 -3.65 13.72
C ARG A 80 -3.81 -2.34 12.99
N ILE A 81 -3.07 -1.29 13.32
CA ILE A 81 -3.23 0.06 12.77
C ILE A 81 -2.55 0.13 11.42
N ILE A 82 -1.29 -0.33 11.33
CA ILE A 82 -0.55 -0.42 10.08
C ILE A 82 -0.96 -1.69 9.33
N LYS A 83 -2.02 -1.60 8.54
CA LYS A 83 -2.49 -2.73 7.72
C LYS A 83 -1.38 -3.21 6.78
N GLY A 84 -1.07 -4.52 6.84
CA GLY A 84 0.08 -5.10 6.13
C GLY A 84 1.35 -5.20 7.00
N GLY A 85 1.42 -4.47 8.12
CA GLY A 85 2.54 -4.49 9.05
C GLY A 85 3.68 -3.56 8.64
N LEU A 86 4.86 -3.85 9.14
CA LEU A 86 6.09 -3.09 8.85
C LEU A 86 7.31 -4.02 8.77
N LEU A 87 8.36 -3.55 8.10
CA LEU A 87 9.68 -4.18 8.11
C LEU A 87 10.69 -3.28 8.81
N LEU A 88 11.59 -3.91 9.56
CA LEU A 88 12.82 -3.30 10.07
C LEU A 88 14.00 -3.94 9.35
N SER A 89 14.73 -3.18 8.56
CA SER A 89 15.89 -3.63 7.79
C SER A 89 17.17 -3.07 8.40
N VAL A 90 18.15 -3.96 8.62
CA VAL A 90 19.45 -3.63 9.20
C VAL A 90 20.55 -4.27 8.36
N PRO A 91 21.55 -3.51 7.89
CA PRO A 91 22.67 -4.05 7.14
C PRO A 91 23.44 -5.11 7.92
N SER A 92 23.92 -6.13 7.21
CA SER A 92 24.68 -7.25 7.81
C SER A 92 25.88 -6.76 8.63
N LYS A 93 26.57 -5.74 8.16
CA LYS A 93 27.75 -5.18 8.84
C LYS A 93 27.44 -4.66 10.25
N ILE A 94 26.28 -4.02 10.45
CA ILE A 94 25.86 -3.53 11.77
C ILE A 94 25.58 -4.71 12.70
N VAL A 95 24.86 -5.72 12.22
CA VAL A 95 24.57 -6.91 13.04
C VAL A 95 25.83 -7.66 13.40
N ALA A 96 26.77 -7.84 12.46
CA ALA A 96 28.04 -8.52 12.70
C ALA A 96 28.91 -7.75 13.70
N SER A 97 28.98 -6.41 13.60
CA SER A 97 29.68 -5.56 14.57
C SER A 97 29.12 -5.72 15.98
N LEU A 98 27.78 -5.68 16.10
CA LEU A 98 27.12 -5.88 17.40
C LEU A 98 27.43 -7.25 18.02
N VAL A 99 27.49 -8.30 17.19
CA VAL A 99 27.87 -9.66 17.67
C VAL A 99 29.30 -9.69 18.15
N ASP A 100 30.24 -9.12 17.39
CA ASP A 100 31.65 -9.07 17.77
C ASP A 100 31.80 -8.33 19.11
N ILE A 101 31.20 -7.17 19.27
CA ILE A 101 31.23 -6.39 20.51
C ILE A 101 30.57 -7.17 21.66
N PHE A 102 29.46 -7.84 21.42
CA PHE A 102 28.79 -8.65 22.45
C PHE A 102 29.66 -9.77 23.01
N TYR A 103 30.55 -10.33 22.17
CA TYR A 103 31.52 -11.33 22.58
C TYR A 103 32.89 -10.74 23.05
N GLY A 104 32.95 -9.41 23.22
CA GLY A 104 34.15 -8.72 23.76
C GLY A 104 35.16 -8.32 22.69
N GLY A 105 34.81 -8.36 21.42
CA GLY A 105 35.63 -7.83 20.33
C GLY A 105 35.53 -6.31 20.20
N SER A 106 36.24 -5.77 19.21
CA SER A 106 36.27 -4.32 18.92
C SER A 106 35.13 -3.83 18.03
N GLY A 107 34.33 -4.72 17.44
CA GLY A 107 33.34 -4.40 16.42
C GLY A 107 33.89 -4.45 15.00
N SER A 108 35.16 -4.83 14.83
CA SER A 108 35.78 -4.96 13.51
C SER A 108 35.22 -6.15 12.75
N ILE A 109 34.82 -5.94 11.50
CA ILE A 109 34.12 -6.94 10.68
C ILE A 109 35.00 -7.31 9.48
N ASP A 110 35.03 -8.59 9.15
CA ASP A 110 35.51 -9.05 7.85
C ASP A 110 34.43 -8.75 6.77
N PRO A 111 34.72 -7.84 5.82
CA PRO A 111 33.76 -7.50 4.76
C PRO A 111 33.44 -8.69 3.84
N ALA A 112 34.21 -9.77 3.87
CA ALA A 112 33.90 -10.97 3.09
C ALA A 112 32.87 -11.89 3.78
N ARG A 113 32.44 -11.58 4.99
CA ARG A 113 31.45 -12.36 5.74
C ARG A 113 30.04 -12.01 5.30
N LEU A 114 29.50 -12.75 4.35
CA LEU A 114 28.20 -12.53 3.72
C LEU A 114 27.08 -13.41 4.29
N SER A 115 27.31 -14.16 5.37
CA SER A 115 26.31 -15.06 5.94
C SER A 115 26.08 -14.79 7.41
N PHE A 116 24.83 -14.91 7.83
CA PHE A 116 24.44 -14.81 9.23
C PHE A 116 24.47 -16.19 9.90
N GLY A 117 25.25 -16.33 10.96
CA GLY A 117 25.21 -17.49 11.83
C GLY A 117 24.08 -17.40 12.87
N ALA A 118 23.94 -18.45 13.67
CA ALA A 118 22.90 -18.51 14.71
C ALA A 118 23.05 -17.42 15.80
N ALA A 119 24.28 -16.95 16.04
CA ALA A 119 24.55 -15.88 17.00
C ALA A 119 24.02 -14.53 16.49
N GLU A 120 24.33 -14.21 15.24
CA GLU A 120 23.86 -13.00 14.58
C GLU A 120 22.33 -12.96 14.49
N GLN A 121 21.69 -14.09 14.16
CA GLN A 121 20.24 -14.19 14.09
C GLN A 121 19.59 -13.91 15.44
N ARG A 122 20.07 -14.54 16.52
CA ARG A 122 19.54 -14.33 17.88
C ARG A 122 19.74 -12.91 18.38
N LEU A 123 20.89 -12.32 18.10
CA LEU A 123 21.17 -10.94 18.52
C LEU A 123 20.29 -9.96 17.72
N PHE A 124 20.12 -10.19 16.42
CA PHE A 124 19.24 -9.39 15.60
C PHE A 124 17.79 -9.45 16.07
N ASP A 125 17.26 -10.64 16.37
CA ASP A 125 15.89 -10.80 16.87
C ASP A 125 15.68 -10.04 18.19
N ARG A 126 16.66 -10.10 19.10
CA ARG A 126 16.64 -9.35 20.36
C ARG A 126 16.69 -7.84 20.13
N PHE A 127 17.59 -7.39 19.26
CA PHE A 127 17.73 -5.99 18.88
C PHE A 127 16.45 -5.47 18.22
N SER A 128 15.92 -6.20 17.22
CA SER A 128 14.72 -5.79 16.48
C SER A 128 13.49 -5.65 17.40
N GLY A 129 13.37 -6.53 18.40
CA GLY A 129 12.32 -6.42 19.43
C GLY A 129 12.42 -5.11 20.20
N LYS A 130 13.59 -4.77 20.70
CA LYS A 130 13.82 -3.50 21.42
C LYS A 130 13.64 -2.27 20.53
N ALA A 131 14.12 -2.32 19.30
CA ALA A 131 13.98 -1.25 18.33
C ALA A 131 12.50 -0.96 18.04
N VAL A 132 11.70 -2.01 17.86
CA VAL A 132 10.27 -1.88 17.55
C VAL A 132 9.45 -1.47 18.78
N GLU A 133 9.81 -1.90 20.00
CA GLU A 133 9.22 -1.37 21.25
C GLU A 133 9.44 0.14 21.36
N SER A 134 10.67 0.61 21.13
CA SER A 134 11.02 2.03 21.18
C SER A 134 10.31 2.83 20.07
N MET A 135 10.20 2.24 18.88
CA MET A 135 9.42 2.82 17.79
C MET A 135 7.94 2.96 18.17
N ALA A 136 7.33 1.91 18.73
CA ALA A 136 5.92 1.95 19.14
C ALA A 136 5.70 3.03 20.21
N ALA A 137 6.63 3.22 21.15
CA ALA A 137 6.58 4.31 22.12
C ALA A 137 6.66 5.70 21.46
N ALA A 138 7.46 5.87 20.41
CA ALA A 138 7.51 7.11 19.65
C ALA A 138 6.21 7.37 18.86
N TRP A 139 5.60 6.31 18.34
CA TRP A 139 4.33 6.36 17.61
C TRP A 139 3.13 6.72 18.50
N ALA A 140 3.22 6.55 19.81
CA ALA A 140 2.14 6.90 20.73
C ALA A 140 1.67 8.37 20.62
N GLU A 141 2.46 9.24 19.99
CA GLU A 141 2.04 10.62 19.66
C GLU A 141 1.09 10.71 18.47
N VAL A 142 1.02 9.66 17.66
CA VAL A 142 0.21 9.59 16.44
C VAL A 142 -0.92 8.60 16.65
N ASP A 143 -0.57 7.38 17.05
CA ASP A 143 -1.49 6.29 17.33
C ASP A 143 -0.80 5.19 18.15
N GLN A 144 -1.57 4.34 18.83
CA GLN A 144 -1.03 3.28 19.69
C GLN A 144 -0.73 2.02 18.87
N LEU A 145 0.52 1.87 18.44
CA LEU A 145 0.98 0.65 17.80
C LEU A 145 1.19 -0.48 18.81
N ALA A 146 0.87 -1.69 18.38
CA ALA A 146 1.15 -2.94 19.09
C ALA A 146 1.76 -3.97 18.13
N PRO A 147 3.00 -3.75 17.67
CA PRO A 147 3.62 -4.61 16.67
C PRO A 147 3.90 -6.00 17.23
N VAL A 148 3.49 -7.02 16.49
CA VAL A 148 3.74 -8.43 16.82
C VAL A 148 4.73 -9.00 15.83
N PHE A 149 5.81 -9.57 16.32
CA PHE A 149 6.84 -10.25 15.51
C PHE A 149 6.22 -11.38 14.69
N VAL A 150 6.61 -11.47 13.43
CA VAL A 150 6.16 -12.52 12.49
C VAL A 150 7.31 -13.43 12.09
N SER A 151 8.38 -12.85 11.58
CA SER A 151 9.55 -13.58 11.09
C SER A 151 10.75 -12.67 10.93
N SER A 152 11.94 -13.24 10.89
CA SER A 152 13.15 -12.59 10.40
C SER A 152 13.71 -13.33 9.18
N THR A 153 14.31 -12.60 8.27
CA THR A 153 15.02 -13.11 7.09
C THR A 153 16.40 -12.47 7.00
N PHE A 154 17.36 -13.19 6.42
CA PHE A 154 18.76 -12.78 6.41
C PHE A 154 19.36 -12.73 5.01
N ALA A 155 18.52 -12.90 4.00
CA ALA A 155 18.85 -12.72 2.59
C ALA A 155 17.81 -11.82 1.93
N ALA A 156 18.25 -10.93 1.04
CA ALA A 156 17.36 -10.01 0.33
C ALA A 156 16.29 -10.73 -0.49
N ASP A 157 16.66 -11.88 -1.09
CA ASP A 157 15.75 -12.66 -1.94
C ASP A 157 14.55 -13.22 -1.16
N ASP A 158 14.73 -13.51 0.12
CA ASP A 158 13.68 -14.09 0.99
C ASP A 158 12.72 -13.04 1.56
N VAL A 159 13.00 -11.74 1.34
CA VAL A 159 12.15 -10.67 1.86
C VAL A 159 10.83 -10.62 1.10
N ALA A 160 9.72 -10.77 1.84
CA ALA A 160 8.37 -10.73 1.31
C ALA A 160 7.49 -9.75 2.10
N PHE A 161 6.85 -8.79 1.42
CA PHE A 161 6.05 -7.74 2.07
C PHE A 161 4.86 -7.22 1.25
N GLY A 162 4.30 -7.97 0.38
CA GLY A 162 3.22 -7.56 -0.51
C GLY A 162 3.56 -7.86 -1.96
N LYS A 163 2.95 -7.15 -2.88
CA LYS A 163 3.23 -7.29 -4.31
C LYS A 163 4.39 -6.40 -4.72
N SER A 164 5.06 -6.76 -5.80
CA SER A 164 6.22 -6.02 -6.32
C SER A 164 5.91 -4.56 -6.66
N GLU A 165 4.70 -4.29 -7.14
CA GLU A 165 4.21 -2.97 -7.54
C GLU A 165 3.66 -2.14 -6.37
N ASP A 166 3.48 -2.72 -5.18
CA ASP A 166 2.96 -2.01 -4.02
C ASP A 166 3.91 -0.89 -3.60
N LEU A 167 3.38 0.30 -3.39
CA LEU A 167 4.16 1.44 -2.93
C LEU A 167 4.44 1.32 -1.44
N VAL A 168 5.69 1.52 -1.08
CA VAL A 168 6.18 1.53 0.29
C VAL A 168 6.83 2.86 0.64
N VAL A 169 6.70 3.23 1.89
CA VAL A 169 7.36 4.39 2.50
C VAL A 169 8.52 3.88 3.33
N ILE A 170 9.71 4.38 3.04
CA ILE A 170 10.94 4.00 3.69
C ILE A 170 11.40 5.17 4.55
N GLN A 171 11.51 4.94 5.85
CA GLN A 171 12.11 5.89 6.78
C GLN A 171 13.53 5.45 7.07
N LYS A 172 14.52 6.27 6.65
CA LYS A 172 15.95 5.97 6.74
C LYS A 172 16.60 6.63 7.94
N PHE A 173 17.33 5.85 8.70
CA PHE A 173 18.10 6.30 9.85
C PHE A 173 19.57 6.02 9.60
N ALA A 174 20.33 7.08 9.31
CA ALA A 174 21.77 6.98 9.14
C ALA A 174 22.44 6.54 10.45
N THR A 175 23.33 5.59 10.37
CA THR A 175 24.12 5.11 11.50
C THR A 175 25.57 5.40 11.24
N ALA A 176 26.27 5.91 12.25
CA ALA A 176 27.70 6.07 12.22
C ALA A 176 28.30 5.35 13.43
N ASP A 177 29.11 4.36 13.15
CA ASP A 177 29.88 3.59 14.13
C ASP A 177 31.36 3.72 13.82
N ARG A 178 32.20 3.69 14.86
CA ARG A 178 33.65 3.84 14.69
C ARG A 178 34.29 2.69 13.90
N GLU A 179 33.76 1.48 14.09
CA GLU A 179 34.38 0.25 13.56
C GLU A 179 33.56 -0.28 12.36
N ALA A 180 32.21 -0.30 12.47
CA ALA A 180 31.34 -0.71 11.37
C ALA A 180 31.20 0.34 10.27
N GLY A 181 31.63 1.58 10.55
CA GLY A 181 31.52 2.71 9.62
C GLY A 181 30.07 3.20 9.43
N GLU A 182 29.81 3.80 8.26
CA GLU A 182 28.49 4.31 7.94
C GLU A 182 27.55 3.20 7.49
N GLY A 183 26.29 3.30 7.93
CA GLY A 183 25.21 2.39 7.58
C GLY A 183 23.86 3.09 7.60
N CYS A 184 22.82 2.34 7.32
CA CYS A 184 21.46 2.86 7.37
C CYS A 184 20.51 1.78 7.86
N ILE A 185 19.78 2.07 8.94
CA ILE A 185 18.64 1.26 9.37
C ILE A 185 17.41 1.81 8.68
N GLU A 186 16.57 0.93 8.15
CA GLU A 186 15.37 1.33 7.43
C GLU A 186 14.13 0.72 8.08
N ILE A 187 13.09 1.54 8.22
CA ILE A 187 11.75 1.08 8.59
C ILE A 187 10.86 1.27 7.36
N VAL A 188 10.21 0.20 6.95
CA VAL A 188 9.41 0.16 5.71
C VAL A 188 7.95 -0.05 6.05
N TYR A 189 7.10 0.80 5.52
CA TYR A 189 5.66 0.79 5.74
C TYR A 189 4.91 0.72 4.42
N PRO A 190 3.74 0.04 4.34
CA PRO A 190 2.86 0.16 3.18
C PRO A 190 2.31 1.59 3.07
N LEU A 191 2.46 2.23 1.91
CA LEU A 191 1.94 3.59 1.68
C LEU A 191 0.43 3.67 1.94
N ALA A 192 -0.32 2.67 1.49
CA ALA A 192 -1.77 2.62 1.67
C ALA A 192 -2.18 2.62 3.15
N ALA A 193 -1.40 1.95 4.01
CA ALA A 193 -1.65 1.93 5.45
C ALA A 193 -1.38 3.31 6.08
N LEU A 194 -0.26 3.95 5.75
CA LEU A 194 0.08 5.27 6.31
C LEU A 194 -0.94 6.34 5.92
N ARG A 195 -1.47 6.28 4.70
CA ARG A 195 -2.53 7.19 4.22
C ARG A 195 -3.83 7.06 5.00
N SER A 196 -4.09 5.94 5.63
CA SER A 196 -5.29 5.72 6.43
C SER A 196 -5.19 6.22 7.87
N ILE A 197 -4.00 6.72 8.29
CA ILE A 197 -3.75 7.18 9.67
C ILE A 197 -3.80 8.71 9.69
N PRO A 198 -4.85 9.34 10.26
CA PRO A 198 -5.05 10.78 10.22
C PRO A 198 -3.90 11.57 10.88
N GLY A 199 -3.33 11.09 11.97
CA GLY A 199 -2.26 11.76 12.71
C GLY A 199 -0.90 11.83 11.99
N LEU A 200 -0.73 11.10 10.89
CA LEU A 200 0.48 11.14 10.07
C LEU A 200 0.41 12.17 8.94
N GLN A 201 -0.78 12.41 8.46
CA GLN A 201 -0.97 13.44 7.47
C GLN A 201 -0.69 14.79 8.15
N ALA A 202 -0.19 15.76 7.40
CA ALA A 202 -0.24 17.11 7.91
C ALA A 202 -1.63 17.26 8.53
N ALA A 203 -1.71 17.75 9.77
CA ALA A 203 -2.85 18.55 10.09
C ALA A 203 -2.86 19.54 8.92
N VAL A 204 -3.66 19.22 7.95
CA VAL A 204 -3.97 20.20 6.92
C VAL A 204 -4.73 21.25 7.71
N ASP A 205 -4.00 22.16 8.36
CA ASP A 205 -4.35 23.54 8.31
C ASP A 205 -4.23 23.92 6.83
N VAL A 206 -4.99 23.23 6.03
CA VAL A 206 -5.63 23.87 4.91
C VAL A 206 -6.63 24.79 5.60
N ALA A 207 -6.17 25.96 6.02
CA ALA A 207 -6.91 27.14 5.62
C ALA A 207 -7.33 26.80 4.20
N PRO A 208 -8.65 26.57 3.92
CA PRO A 208 -9.02 26.08 2.62
C PRO A 208 -8.33 27.01 1.65
N GLU A 209 -7.19 26.57 1.06
CA GLU A 209 -6.74 27.16 -0.18
C GLU A 209 -8.00 27.07 -0.96
N GLU A 210 -8.57 28.22 -1.21
CA GLU A 210 -9.82 28.34 -1.96
C GLU A 210 -9.58 27.48 -3.18
N SER A 211 -10.07 26.23 -3.08
CA SER A 211 -9.84 25.23 -4.10
C SER A 211 -10.38 25.89 -5.34
N ASP A 212 -9.48 26.28 -6.27
CA ASP A 212 -9.81 27.08 -7.45
C ASP A 212 -11.25 26.72 -7.89
N PRO A 213 -12.24 27.61 -7.66
CA PRO A 213 -13.63 27.28 -7.92
C PRO A 213 -13.80 26.85 -9.37
N ALA A 214 -12.95 27.36 -10.27
CA ALA A 214 -12.91 26.97 -11.66
C ALA A 214 -12.36 25.54 -11.86
N TRP A 215 -11.41 25.08 -11.04
CA TRP A 215 -10.95 23.66 -11.07
C TRP A 215 -12.05 22.72 -10.59
N ARG A 216 -12.74 23.07 -9.49
CA ARG A 216 -13.82 22.27 -8.95
C ARG A 216 -14.99 22.12 -9.93
N LEU A 217 -15.35 23.22 -10.61
CA LEU A 217 -16.38 23.18 -11.65
C LEU A 217 -15.96 22.34 -12.86
N ARG A 218 -14.71 22.46 -13.30
CA ARG A 218 -14.17 21.64 -14.40
C ARG A 218 -14.13 20.16 -14.05
N LEU A 219 -13.74 19.83 -12.81
CA LEU A 219 -13.73 18.45 -12.33
C LEU A 219 -15.16 17.89 -12.27
N LEU A 220 -16.10 18.65 -11.73
CA LEU A 220 -17.52 18.26 -11.67
C LEU A 220 -18.07 18.02 -13.09
N ASP A 221 -17.77 18.91 -14.03
CA ASP A 221 -18.20 18.78 -15.42
C ASP A 221 -17.58 17.54 -16.07
N ALA A 222 -16.30 17.29 -15.89
CA ALA A 222 -15.61 16.09 -16.38
C ALA A 222 -16.21 14.78 -15.80
N VAL A 223 -16.55 14.76 -14.52
CA VAL A 223 -17.23 13.63 -13.88
C VAL A 223 -18.62 13.41 -14.46
N MET A 224 -19.39 14.49 -14.65
CA MET A 224 -20.74 14.43 -15.22
C MET A 224 -20.73 13.98 -16.68
N GLN A 225 -19.69 14.26 -17.44
CA GLN A 225 -19.50 13.81 -18.82
C GLN A 225 -18.96 12.37 -18.93
N SER A 226 -18.56 11.77 -17.83
CA SER A 226 -18.01 10.42 -17.80
C SER A 226 -19.07 9.39 -18.18
N ARG A 227 -18.79 8.58 -19.20
CA ARG A 227 -19.71 7.53 -19.68
C ARG A 227 -19.46 6.25 -18.89
N LEU A 228 -20.46 5.83 -18.15
CA LEU A 228 -20.42 4.59 -17.40
C LEU A 228 -21.22 3.50 -18.12
N PRO A 229 -20.67 2.27 -18.29
CA PRO A 229 -21.41 1.17 -18.90
C PRO A 229 -22.47 0.67 -17.94
N VAL A 230 -23.74 0.78 -18.35
CA VAL A 230 -24.88 0.24 -17.62
C VAL A 230 -25.22 -1.15 -18.15
N ARG A 231 -25.38 -2.10 -17.23
CA ARG A 231 -25.73 -3.49 -17.58
C ARG A 231 -26.98 -3.93 -16.84
N THR A 232 -27.81 -4.67 -17.55
CA THR A 232 -28.98 -5.34 -16.97
C THR A 232 -29.03 -6.76 -17.48
N VAL A 233 -29.17 -7.73 -16.58
CA VAL A 233 -29.42 -9.12 -16.92
C VAL A 233 -30.93 -9.34 -16.90
N ILE A 234 -31.52 -9.47 -18.08
CA ILE A 234 -32.97 -9.59 -18.27
C ILE A 234 -33.46 -11.00 -17.88
N ALA A 235 -32.71 -12.03 -18.25
CA ALA A 235 -33.04 -13.40 -17.92
C ALA A 235 -31.79 -14.27 -17.84
N ARG A 236 -31.86 -15.35 -17.06
CA ARG A 236 -30.83 -16.39 -16.98
C ARG A 236 -31.50 -17.74 -17.20
N PRO A 237 -31.66 -18.20 -18.46
CA PRO A 237 -32.27 -19.48 -18.72
C PRO A 237 -31.40 -20.62 -18.17
N VAL A 238 -32.02 -21.59 -17.52
CA VAL A 238 -31.38 -22.85 -17.14
C VAL A 238 -31.82 -23.89 -18.14
N VAL A 239 -30.87 -24.46 -18.86
CA VAL A 239 -31.12 -25.53 -19.83
C VAL A 239 -30.37 -26.79 -19.43
N THR A 240 -30.92 -27.96 -19.70
CA THR A 240 -30.25 -29.23 -19.47
C THR A 240 -29.12 -29.42 -20.49
N LEU A 241 -28.07 -30.13 -20.11
CA LEU A 241 -26.95 -30.42 -21.00
C LEU A 241 -27.40 -31.13 -22.29
N SER A 242 -28.38 -32.06 -22.19
CA SER A 242 -28.94 -32.73 -23.35
C SER A 242 -29.58 -31.75 -24.35
N ARG A 243 -30.35 -30.77 -23.85
CA ARG A 243 -30.96 -29.74 -24.70
C ARG A 243 -29.91 -28.78 -25.28
N LEU A 244 -28.87 -28.45 -24.51
CA LEU A 244 -27.77 -27.61 -25.00
C LEU A 244 -27.03 -28.26 -26.17
N LEU A 245 -26.80 -29.57 -26.09
CA LEU A 245 -26.13 -30.34 -27.15
C LEU A 245 -27.00 -30.54 -28.39
N SER A 246 -28.34 -30.43 -28.29
CA SER A 246 -29.26 -30.55 -29.41
C SER A 246 -29.67 -29.21 -30.04
N LEU A 247 -29.16 -28.06 -29.56
CA LEU A 247 -29.48 -26.74 -30.12
C LEU A 247 -28.89 -26.55 -31.50
N ALA A 248 -29.72 -26.10 -32.43
CA ALA A 248 -29.35 -25.72 -33.79
C ALA A 248 -29.62 -24.24 -34.05
N PRO A 249 -28.92 -23.60 -35.01
CA PRO A 249 -29.22 -22.23 -35.41
C PRO A 249 -30.68 -22.11 -35.86
N GLY A 250 -31.42 -21.19 -35.20
CA GLY A 250 -32.87 -20.99 -35.41
C GLY A 250 -33.76 -21.50 -34.29
N ASP A 251 -33.22 -22.25 -33.33
CA ASP A 251 -33.97 -22.71 -32.16
C ASP A 251 -34.27 -21.56 -31.18
N PHE A 252 -35.43 -21.65 -30.55
CA PHE A 252 -35.86 -20.70 -29.53
C PHE A 252 -35.65 -21.24 -28.13
N ILE A 253 -35.00 -20.45 -27.29
CA ILE A 253 -34.89 -20.72 -25.84
C ILE A 253 -35.92 -19.87 -25.14
N PRO A 254 -37.01 -20.48 -24.62
CA PRO A 254 -38.03 -19.71 -23.86
C PRO A 254 -37.40 -19.20 -22.55
N VAL A 255 -37.60 -17.91 -22.27
CA VAL A 255 -37.17 -17.26 -21.03
C VAL A 255 -38.37 -16.63 -20.34
N THR A 256 -38.42 -16.76 -19.03
CA THR A 256 -39.39 -16.05 -18.21
C THR A 256 -38.81 -14.74 -17.77
N LEU A 257 -39.44 -13.63 -18.13
CA LEU A 257 -38.98 -12.31 -17.73
C LEU A 257 -39.49 -11.99 -16.33
N PRO A 258 -38.59 -11.64 -15.37
CA PRO A 258 -39.04 -11.19 -14.07
C PRO A 258 -39.72 -9.81 -14.17
N PRO A 259 -40.67 -9.47 -13.30
CA PRO A 259 -41.37 -8.20 -13.34
C PRO A 259 -40.44 -7.01 -13.05
N ARG A 260 -39.34 -7.23 -12.38
CA ARG A 260 -38.31 -6.23 -12.11
C ARG A 260 -36.92 -6.82 -12.36
N VAL A 261 -36.05 -6.01 -12.94
CA VAL A 261 -34.69 -6.38 -13.27
C VAL A 261 -33.68 -5.44 -12.58
N PRO A 262 -32.55 -5.96 -12.10
CA PRO A 262 -31.50 -5.12 -11.52
C PRO A 262 -30.73 -4.39 -12.63
N VAL A 263 -30.47 -3.13 -12.41
CA VAL A 263 -29.63 -2.28 -13.25
C VAL A 263 -28.30 -2.06 -12.52
N THR A 264 -27.21 -2.49 -13.12
CA THR A 264 -25.88 -2.42 -12.50
C THR A 264 -24.94 -1.52 -13.29
N VAL A 265 -24.06 -0.80 -12.58
CA VAL A 265 -22.98 0.01 -13.14
C VAL A 265 -21.68 -0.43 -12.49
N ALA A 266 -20.68 -0.79 -13.30
CA ALA A 266 -19.40 -1.32 -12.81
C ALA A 266 -19.55 -2.46 -11.77
N GLY A 267 -20.56 -3.33 -11.92
CA GLY A 267 -20.83 -4.44 -11.03
C GLY A 267 -21.60 -4.08 -9.74
N ARG A 268 -21.90 -2.79 -9.49
CA ARG A 268 -22.69 -2.34 -8.33
C ARG A 268 -24.15 -2.11 -8.75
N LEU A 269 -25.08 -2.49 -7.89
CA LEU A 269 -26.51 -2.25 -8.11
C LEU A 269 -26.80 -0.74 -8.03
N LEU A 270 -27.35 -0.19 -9.10
CA LEU A 270 -27.75 1.21 -9.19
C LEU A 270 -29.25 1.40 -8.96
N ALA A 271 -30.05 0.51 -9.56
CA ALA A 271 -31.49 0.66 -9.57
C ALA A 271 -32.20 -0.66 -9.85
N HIS A 272 -33.49 -0.68 -9.63
CA HIS A 272 -34.42 -1.67 -10.18
C HIS A 272 -35.33 -1.02 -11.20
N GLY A 273 -35.65 -1.75 -12.25
CA GLY A 273 -36.52 -1.25 -13.30
C GLY A 273 -37.38 -2.33 -13.95
N THR A 274 -38.38 -1.91 -14.70
CA THR A 274 -39.30 -2.76 -15.45
C THR A 274 -38.92 -2.75 -16.92
N ILE A 275 -38.95 -3.94 -17.55
CA ILE A 275 -38.66 -4.09 -18.99
C ILE A 275 -39.84 -3.55 -19.79
N GLY A 276 -39.54 -2.78 -20.83
CA GLY A 276 -40.48 -2.23 -21.77
C GLY A 276 -39.87 -1.99 -23.14
N GLU A 277 -40.60 -1.28 -23.98
CA GLU A 277 -40.18 -0.86 -25.31
C GLU A 277 -40.24 0.66 -25.41
N ALA A 278 -39.23 1.25 -26.01
CA ALA A 278 -39.21 2.67 -26.35
C ALA A 278 -38.59 2.83 -27.75
N ASN A 279 -39.33 3.49 -28.63
CA ASN A 279 -38.91 3.76 -30.02
C ASN A 279 -38.47 2.49 -30.80
N GLY A 280 -39.22 1.39 -30.66
CA GLY A 280 -38.90 0.10 -31.31
C GLY A 280 -37.68 -0.62 -30.77
N ARG A 281 -37.17 -0.26 -29.58
CA ARG A 281 -36.02 -0.87 -28.91
C ARG A 281 -36.37 -1.31 -27.49
N ALA A 282 -35.79 -2.39 -27.09
CA ALA A 282 -35.89 -2.82 -25.68
C ALA A 282 -35.36 -1.72 -24.74
N ALA A 283 -36.15 -1.35 -23.77
CA ALA A 283 -35.85 -0.29 -22.83
C ALA A 283 -36.15 -0.76 -21.39
N ILE A 284 -35.55 -0.08 -20.43
CA ILE A 284 -35.80 -0.33 -19.01
C ILE A 284 -36.27 0.98 -18.39
N LYS A 285 -37.45 0.92 -17.85
CA LYS A 285 -38.01 2.02 -17.04
C LYS A 285 -37.48 1.84 -15.62
N ILE A 286 -36.71 2.81 -15.12
CA ILE A 286 -36.22 2.80 -13.74
C ILE A 286 -37.37 3.12 -12.81
N ASP A 287 -37.69 2.23 -11.89
CA ASP A 287 -38.75 2.39 -10.92
C ASP A 287 -38.22 2.94 -9.60
N LYS A 288 -37.05 2.50 -9.15
CA LYS A 288 -36.43 2.88 -7.89
C LYS A 288 -34.92 2.92 -8.02
N LEU A 289 -34.30 4.04 -7.65
CA LEU A 289 -32.88 4.15 -7.44
C LEU A 289 -32.53 3.59 -6.06
N GLU A 290 -31.52 2.73 -5.98
CA GLU A 290 -30.91 2.43 -4.69
C GLU A 290 -30.12 3.67 -4.27
N GLN A 291 -30.48 4.24 -3.12
CA GLN A 291 -29.69 5.31 -2.52
C GLN A 291 -28.29 4.77 -2.30
N GLY A 292 -27.31 5.41 -2.90
CA GLY A 292 -25.92 5.04 -2.74
C GLY A 292 -25.60 4.91 -1.26
N ALA A 293 -24.87 3.85 -0.91
CA ALA A 293 -24.35 3.73 0.44
C ALA A 293 -23.71 5.07 0.82
N HIS A 294 -24.24 5.70 1.84
CA HIS A 294 -23.61 6.82 2.50
C HIS A 294 -22.16 6.41 2.73
N PHE A 295 -21.22 7.19 2.22
CA PHE A 295 -19.90 7.20 2.75
C PHE A 295 -20.06 7.81 4.15
N ASP A 296 -20.09 6.97 5.17
CA ASP A 296 -19.85 7.44 6.52
C ASP A 296 -18.47 8.08 6.54
N ASP A 297 -18.45 9.34 6.96
CA ASP A 297 -17.29 10.19 7.15
C ASP A 297 -16.21 9.55 8.06
#